data_d0515ae9291a3397a461115c689eee4b
#
_entry.id   d0515ae9291a3397a461115c689eee4b
#
_cell.length_a   1.000
_cell.length_b   1.000
_cell.length_c   1.000
_cell.angle_alpha   90.00
_cell.angle_beta   90.00
_cell.angle_gamma   90.00
#
_symmetry.space_group_name_H-M   'P 1'
#
loop_
_entity.id
_entity.type
_entity.pdbx_description
1 polymer ?
#
loop_
_entity_poly.entity_id
_entity_poly.type
_entity_poly.pdbx_seq_one_letter_code
_entity_poly.pdbx_strand_id
1 'polypeptide(L)'
;RRMIAHPAVVQRLNWLLGYGFRESTEPMCCVYPTGTTGGSLHGQSPGGYTLFNGRPLSDQVNVAWALHDEVAGFGDDSGGFICVPGSHKAQYAVPRSLTTSIDLPQVRKPALKAGDVLFFGGVAHGTTAWRSSWQRRTAIQFMGAGSAALPPGKKEVGWRWSSDPSFPGTA
;
A
#
# COMPACT_ATOMS: atom_id res chain seq x y z
N ARG A 1 -6.22 13.09 -11.36
CA ARG A 1 -6.71 12.19 -12.45
C ARG A 1 -5.55 11.47 -13.16
N ARG A 2 -4.45 12.13 -13.56
CA ARG A 2 -3.36 11.49 -14.32
C ARG A 2 -2.68 10.34 -13.57
N MET A 3 -2.53 10.41 -12.25
CA MET A 3 -1.96 9.33 -11.45
C MET A 3 -2.95 8.17 -11.32
N ILE A 4 -4.17 8.44 -10.89
CA ILE A 4 -5.23 7.43 -10.65
C ILE A 4 -5.53 6.62 -11.91
N ALA A 5 -5.66 7.28 -13.06
CA ALA A 5 -6.01 6.67 -14.33
C ALA A 5 -4.79 6.40 -15.23
N HIS A 6 -3.59 6.33 -14.67
CA HIS A 6 -2.40 6.02 -15.47
C HIS A 6 -2.52 4.59 -16.04
N PRO A 7 -2.41 4.39 -17.37
CA PRO A 7 -2.69 3.09 -18.00
C PRO A 7 -1.91 1.92 -17.39
N ALA A 8 -0.63 2.12 -17.09
CA ALA A 8 0.20 1.10 -16.46
C ALA A 8 -0.25 0.76 -15.03
N VAL A 9 -0.81 1.71 -14.28
CA VAL A 9 -1.37 1.46 -12.96
C VAL A 9 -2.68 0.70 -13.06
N VAL A 10 -3.58 1.14 -13.94
CA VAL A 10 -4.86 0.46 -14.20
C VAL A 10 -4.65 -0.99 -14.64
N GLN A 11 -3.71 -1.23 -15.56
CA GLN A 11 -3.39 -2.59 -16.00
C GLN A 11 -2.96 -3.49 -14.84
N ARG A 12 -2.09 -3.01 -13.95
CA ARG A 12 -1.62 -3.78 -12.80
C ARG A 12 -2.71 -4.02 -11.77
N LEU A 13 -3.57 -3.03 -11.55
CA LEU A 13 -4.73 -3.20 -10.67
C LEU A 13 -5.72 -4.24 -11.22
N ASN A 14 -5.94 -4.28 -12.54
CA ASN A 14 -6.75 -5.34 -13.16
C ASN A 14 -6.15 -6.73 -12.94
N TRP A 15 -4.82 -6.86 -12.93
CA TRP A 15 -4.16 -8.15 -12.63
C TRP A 15 -4.24 -8.53 -11.16
N LEU A 16 -4.14 -7.56 -10.26
CA LEU A 16 -4.11 -7.78 -8.80
C LEU A 16 -5.50 -7.93 -8.19
N LEU A 17 -6.44 -7.10 -8.62
CA LEU A 17 -7.78 -6.96 -8.03
C LEU A 17 -8.91 -7.44 -8.94
N GLY A 18 -8.61 -7.69 -10.22
CA GLY A 18 -9.63 -7.96 -11.23
C GLY A 18 -10.31 -6.69 -11.76
N TYR A 19 -11.12 -6.87 -12.81
CA TYR A 19 -11.89 -5.77 -13.39
C TYR A 19 -12.93 -5.24 -12.39
N GLY A 20 -13.20 -3.94 -12.48
CA GLY A 20 -14.18 -3.28 -11.61
C GLY A 20 -13.63 -2.95 -10.22
N PHE A 21 -12.30 -2.95 -10.06
CA PHE A 21 -11.69 -2.43 -8.84
C PHE A 21 -12.11 -0.98 -8.59
N ARG A 22 -12.08 -0.57 -7.32
CA ARG A 22 -12.54 0.75 -6.89
C ARG A 22 -11.56 1.35 -5.88
N GLU A 23 -11.57 2.66 -5.80
CA GLU A 23 -10.94 3.34 -4.68
C GLU A 23 -11.71 3.03 -3.39
N SER A 24 -11.02 2.55 -2.37
CA SER A 24 -11.63 2.08 -1.12
C SER A 24 -11.69 3.16 -0.04
N THR A 25 -10.80 4.14 -0.11
CA THR A 25 -10.76 5.32 0.76
C THR A 25 -10.20 6.50 -0.01
N GLU A 26 -10.34 7.69 0.54
CA GLU A 26 -9.74 8.90 -0.03
C GLU A 26 -8.22 8.76 -0.20
N PRO A 27 -7.65 9.28 -1.30
CA PRO A 27 -6.20 9.32 -1.48
C PRO A 27 -5.54 10.16 -0.39
N MET A 28 -4.38 9.72 0.06
CA MET A 28 -3.57 10.45 1.04
C MET A 28 -2.31 11.01 0.41
N CYS A 29 -1.96 12.24 0.77
CA CYS A 29 -0.62 12.79 0.57
C CYS A 29 0.11 12.79 1.91
N CYS A 30 1.10 11.92 2.05
CA CYS A 30 1.93 11.83 3.24
C CYS A 30 3.15 12.73 3.07
N VAL A 31 3.38 13.59 4.04
CA VAL A 31 4.56 14.48 4.10
C VAL A 31 5.29 14.23 5.42
N TYR A 32 6.55 13.83 5.32
CA TYR A 32 7.39 13.54 6.48
C TYR A 32 8.61 14.49 6.46
N PRO A 33 8.66 15.46 7.37
CA PRO A 33 9.85 16.30 7.53
C PRO A 33 11.10 15.49 7.91
N THR A 34 12.26 16.06 7.69
CA THR A 34 13.52 15.52 8.21
C THR A 34 13.42 15.30 9.73
N GLY A 35 13.91 14.17 10.20
CA GLY A 35 13.82 13.79 11.61
C GLY A 35 12.52 13.10 12.02
N THR A 36 11.57 12.94 11.10
CA THR A 36 10.36 12.14 11.39
C THR A 36 10.77 10.72 11.77
N THR A 37 10.24 10.21 12.87
CA THR A 37 10.43 8.82 13.31
C THR A 37 9.73 7.86 12.35
N GLY A 38 10.26 6.65 12.23
CA GLY A 38 9.60 5.61 11.44
C GLY A 38 8.27 5.18 12.03
N GLY A 39 7.41 4.63 11.18
CA GLY A 39 6.17 3.97 11.56
C GLY A 39 6.37 2.46 11.73
N SER A 40 5.70 1.88 12.73
CA SER A 40 5.76 0.45 13.01
C SER A 40 5.24 -0.41 11.83
N LEU A 41 5.67 -1.67 11.78
CA LEU A 41 5.12 -2.65 10.87
C LEU A 41 3.64 -2.89 11.17
N HIS A 42 2.80 -2.76 10.15
CA HIS A 42 1.34 -2.88 10.22
C HIS A 42 0.76 -3.37 8.90
N GLY A 43 -0.55 -3.46 8.79
CA GLY A 43 -1.25 -3.75 7.53
C GLY A 43 -1.24 -5.21 7.10
N GLN A 44 -0.66 -6.11 7.91
CA GLN A 44 -0.74 -7.53 7.63
C GLN A 44 -2.16 -8.06 7.89
N SER A 45 -2.69 -8.81 6.92
CA SER A 45 -3.97 -9.51 7.10
C SER A 45 -3.81 -10.66 8.07
N PRO A 46 -4.44 -10.64 9.25
CA PRO A 46 -4.22 -11.67 10.29
C PRO A 46 -4.77 -13.05 9.92
N GLY A 47 -5.60 -13.16 8.91
CA GLY A 47 -6.16 -14.42 8.42
C GLY A 47 -5.38 -15.08 7.28
N GLY A 48 -4.16 -14.60 6.99
CA GLY A 48 -3.41 -15.05 5.83
C GLY A 48 -4.06 -14.59 4.53
N TYR A 49 -3.81 -15.33 3.45
CA TYR A 49 -4.42 -15.06 2.17
C TYR A 49 -5.49 -16.11 1.84
N THR A 50 -6.53 -15.68 1.12
CA THR A 50 -7.57 -16.58 0.61
C THR A 50 -7.26 -16.93 -0.84
N LEU A 51 -7.43 -18.18 -1.22
CA LEU A 51 -7.44 -18.59 -2.62
C LEU A 51 -8.86 -18.52 -3.17
N PHE A 52 -9.01 -17.87 -4.30
CA PHE A 52 -10.25 -17.87 -5.08
C PHE A 52 -9.94 -18.22 -6.53
N ASN A 53 -10.59 -19.26 -7.04
CA ASN A 53 -10.31 -19.80 -8.38
C ASN A 53 -8.82 -20.11 -8.62
N GLY A 54 -8.15 -20.66 -7.60
CA GLY A 54 -6.73 -21.05 -7.67
C GLY A 54 -5.73 -19.89 -7.64
N ARG A 55 -6.18 -18.66 -7.37
CA ARG A 55 -5.33 -17.48 -7.27
C ARG A 55 -5.38 -16.87 -5.88
N PRO A 56 -4.25 -16.36 -5.36
CA PRO A 56 -4.30 -15.54 -4.15
C PRO A 56 -5.23 -14.34 -4.36
N LEU A 57 -6.20 -14.21 -3.48
CA LEU A 57 -7.11 -13.08 -3.50
C LEU A 57 -6.49 -11.95 -2.67
N SER A 58 -6.22 -10.83 -3.33
CA SER A 58 -6.04 -9.56 -2.64
C SER A 58 -7.34 -8.79 -2.75
N ASP A 59 -7.96 -8.48 -1.62
CA ASP A 59 -9.18 -7.67 -1.60
C ASP A 59 -8.86 -6.17 -1.56
N GLN A 60 -7.61 -5.83 -1.21
CA GLN A 60 -7.13 -4.45 -1.19
C GLN A 60 -5.65 -4.36 -1.62
N VAL A 61 -5.34 -3.36 -2.39
CA VAL A 61 -3.99 -3.00 -2.81
C VAL A 61 -3.76 -1.51 -2.57
N ASN A 62 -2.66 -1.19 -1.92
CA ASN A 62 -2.19 0.18 -1.79
C ASN A 62 -1.31 0.51 -2.99
N VAL A 63 -1.53 1.67 -3.60
CA VAL A 63 -0.76 2.20 -4.71
C VAL A 63 -0.05 3.46 -4.21
N ALA A 64 1.24 3.35 -3.92
CA ALA A 64 2.04 4.45 -3.40
C ALA A 64 2.98 4.99 -4.47
N TRP A 65 2.84 6.28 -4.75
CA TRP A 65 3.70 7.02 -5.68
C TRP A 65 4.84 7.67 -4.90
N ALA A 66 6.07 7.36 -5.25
CA ALA A 66 7.23 8.08 -4.75
C ALA A 66 7.33 9.44 -5.47
N LEU A 67 7.27 10.53 -4.72
CA LEU A 67 7.37 11.88 -5.28
C LEU A 67 8.79 12.43 -5.26
N HIS A 68 9.74 11.65 -4.79
CA HIS A 68 11.19 11.85 -4.81
C HIS A 68 11.91 10.52 -4.65
N ASP A 69 13.23 10.53 -4.79
CA ASP A 69 14.05 9.33 -4.65
C ASP A 69 14.09 8.86 -3.19
N GLU A 70 13.93 7.56 -2.97
CA GLU A 70 14.17 6.87 -1.69
C GLU A 70 15.32 5.88 -1.88
N VAL A 71 16.39 6.06 -1.12
CA VAL A 71 17.59 5.23 -1.25
C VAL A 71 17.38 3.85 -0.61
N ALA A 72 17.92 2.80 -1.21
CA ALA A 72 17.88 1.46 -0.63
C ALA A 72 18.78 1.36 0.61
N GLY A 73 18.45 0.39 1.49
CA GLY A 73 19.25 0.11 2.69
C GLY A 73 18.85 0.94 3.91
N PHE A 74 19.63 0.81 4.98
CA PHE A 74 19.33 1.37 6.31
C PHE A 74 20.41 2.36 6.82
N GLY A 75 21.20 2.91 5.91
CA GLY A 75 22.26 3.90 6.24
C GLY A 75 21.69 5.26 6.70
N ASP A 76 22.61 6.18 7.04
CA ASP A 76 22.25 7.47 7.65
C ASP A 76 21.40 8.39 6.77
N ASP A 77 21.57 8.32 5.46
CA ASP A 77 20.74 9.05 4.48
C ASP A 77 19.50 8.28 4.04
N SER A 78 19.17 7.25 4.78
CA SER A 78 18.08 6.37 4.47
C SER A 78 16.79 6.81 5.17
N GLY A 79 15.71 6.26 4.74
CA GLY A 79 14.37 6.46 5.25
C GLY A 79 13.38 5.96 4.22
N GLY A 80 12.12 5.87 4.58
CA GLY A 80 11.08 5.52 3.65
C GLY A 80 10.46 4.15 3.88
N PHE A 81 9.84 3.63 2.85
CA PHE A 81 9.03 2.41 2.93
C PHE A 81 9.85 1.17 3.27
N ILE A 82 9.29 0.35 4.17
CA ILE A 82 9.79 -0.99 4.49
C ILE A 82 8.67 -2.01 4.47
N CYS A 83 8.99 -3.26 4.16
CA CYS A 83 8.02 -4.36 4.25
C CYS A 83 8.70 -5.69 4.59
N VAL A 84 7.88 -6.66 4.98
CA VAL A 84 8.27 -8.06 5.15
C VAL A 84 7.67 -8.86 3.99
N PRO A 85 8.42 -9.14 2.91
CA PRO A 85 7.93 -9.91 1.78
C PRO A 85 7.42 -11.28 2.22
N GLY A 86 6.27 -11.70 1.68
CA GLY A 86 5.66 -12.98 2.02
C GLY A 86 4.79 -12.98 3.29
N SER A 87 4.84 -11.93 4.11
CA SER A 87 4.04 -11.85 5.35
C SER A 87 2.52 -11.91 5.11
N HIS A 88 2.04 -11.51 3.93
CA HIS A 88 0.64 -11.68 3.54
C HIS A 88 0.18 -13.14 3.48
N LYS A 89 1.12 -14.09 3.43
CA LYS A 89 0.83 -15.54 3.44
C LYS A 89 0.83 -16.14 4.85
N ALA A 90 1.28 -15.39 5.84
CA ALA A 90 1.30 -15.87 7.22
C ALA A 90 -0.12 -15.97 7.78
N GLN A 91 -0.35 -17.03 8.56
CA GLN A 91 -1.63 -17.26 9.25
C GLN A 91 -1.73 -16.50 10.58
N TYR A 92 -0.74 -15.67 10.89
CA TYR A 92 -0.64 -14.91 12.13
C TYR A 92 -0.13 -13.49 11.84
N ALA A 93 -0.55 -12.55 12.64
CA ALA A 93 -0.05 -11.18 12.57
C ALA A 93 1.39 -11.07 13.08
N VAL A 94 2.14 -10.08 12.61
CA VAL A 94 3.45 -9.75 13.17
C VAL A 94 3.29 -9.49 14.67
N PRO A 95 4.04 -10.18 15.53
CA PRO A 95 3.98 -9.93 16.97
C PRO A 95 4.25 -8.46 17.29
N ARG A 96 3.50 -7.90 18.24
CA ARG A 96 3.65 -6.48 18.61
C ARG A 96 5.07 -6.11 19.03
N SER A 97 5.78 -7.01 19.67
CA SER A 97 7.19 -6.84 20.04
C SER A 97 8.14 -6.68 18.87
N LEU A 98 7.74 -7.14 17.66
CA LEU A 98 8.54 -7.07 16.45
C LEU A 98 8.10 -5.94 15.52
N THR A 99 6.99 -5.27 15.81
CA THR A 99 6.46 -4.22 14.90
C THR A 99 7.38 -3.02 14.76
N THR A 100 8.23 -2.75 15.75
CA THR A 100 9.23 -1.68 15.73
C THR A 100 10.62 -2.15 15.29
N SER A 101 10.81 -3.45 15.13
CA SER A 101 12.12 -4.05 14.81
C SER A 101 12.36 -3.99 13.31
N ILE A 102 13.04 -2.95 12.86
CA ILE A 102 13.42 -2.78 11.45
C ILE A 102 14.68 -3.59 11.10
N ASP A 103 15.44 -4.04 12.09
CA ASP A 103 16.70 -4.80 11.92
C ASP A 103 16.49 -6.29 11.70
N LEU A 104 15.24 -6.72 11.53
CA LEU A 104 14.94 -8.11 11.19
C LEU A 104 15.46 -8.44 9.80
N PRO A 105 16.14 -9.59 9.61
CA PRO A 105 16.70 -9.97 8.31
C PRO A 105 15.64 -10.16 7.21
N GLN A 106 14.38 -10.31 7.58
CA GLN A 106 13.24 -10.42 6.67
C GLN A 106 12.74 -9.07 6.15
N VAL A 107 13.05 -7.98 6.84
CA VAL A 107 12.63 -6.63 6.41
C VAL A 107 13.40 -6.24 5.15
N ARG A 108 12.67 -5.68 4.20
CA ARG A 108 13.22 -5.14 2.96
C ARG A 108 12.84 -3.68 2.81
N LYS A 109 13.79 -2.91 2.31
CA LYS A 109 13.62 -1.53 1.93
C LYS A 109 13.95 -1.40 0.44
N PRO A 110 12.94 -1.25 -0.44
CA PRO A 110 13.20 -1.04 -1.86
C PRO A 110 13.81 0.34 -2.11
N ALA A 111 14.66 0.43 -3.13
CA ALA A 111 14.99 1.72 -3.72
C ALA A 111 13.82 2.19 -4.58
N LEU A 112 13.43 3.44 -4.44
CA LEU A 112 12.39 4.06 -5.26
C LEU A 112 12.95 5.33 -5.89
N LYS A 113 12.62 5.56 -7.15
CA LYS A 113 12.87 6.80 -7.86
C LYS A 113 11.62 7.65 -7.90
N ALA A 114 11.79 8.95 -8.00
CA ALA A 114 10.67 9.86 -8.23
C ALA A 114 9.85 9.41 -9.44
N GLY A 115 8.56 9.19 -9.24
CA GLY A 115 7.64 8.65 -10.25
C GLY A 115 7.45 7.14 -10.21
N ASP A 116 8.24 6.41 -9.43
CA ASP A 116 8.00 4.98 -9.20
C ASP A 116 6.68 4.77 -8.45
N VAL A 117 6.06 3.63 -8.75
CA VAL A 117 4.80 3.20 -8.12
C VAL A 117 5.00 1.87 -7.42
N LEU A 118 4.77 1.87 -6.13
CA LEU A 118 4.81 0.68 -5.30
C LEU A 118 3.39 0.15 -5.10
N PHE A 119 3.18 -1.11 -5.46
CA PHE A 119 1.94 -1.84 -5.21
C PHE A 119 2.15 -2.81 -4.06
N PHE A 120 1.35 -2.71 -3.03
CA PHE A 120 1.41 -3.63 -1.89
C PHE A 120 0.04 -3.83 -1.26
N GLY A 121 -0.21 -5.03 -0.77
CA GLY A 121 -1.45 -5.38 -0.10
C GLY A 121 -1.26 -6.54 0.85
N GLY A 122 -1.85 -6.47 2.05
CA GLY A 122 -1.82 -7.53 3.06
C GLY A 122 -0.44 -7.86 3.64
N VAL A 123 0.64 -7.22 3.19
CA VAL A 123 1.99 -7.41 3.75
C VAL A 123 2.20 -6.54 4.98
N ALA A 124 2.94 -7.03 5.94
CA ALA A 124 3.45 -6.19 7.01
C ALA A 124 4.38 -5.14 6.43
N HIS A 125 4.06 -3.88 6.62
CA HIS A 125 4.79 -2.74 6.09
C HIS A 125 4.84 -1.59 7.08
N GLY A 126 5.73 -0.67 6.85
CA GLY A 126 5.91 0.52 7.68
C GLY A 126 6.88 1.48 7.02
N THR A 127 7.47 2.34 7.83
CA THR A 127 8.50 3.29 7.38
C THR A 127 9.64 3.34 8.37
N THR A 128 10.86 3.54 7.88
CA THR A 128 12.01 3.89 8.71
C THR A 128 12.05 5.39 8.97
N ALA A 129 12.81 5.81 9.98
CA ALA A 129 13.04 7.21 10.27
C ALA A 129 13.59 7.93 9.02
N TRP A 130 13.04 9.11 8.73
CA TRP A 130 13.46 9.91 7.59
C TRP A 130 14.60 10.85 7.99
N ARG A 131 15.77 10.64 7.44
CA ARG A 131 16.98 11.38 7.78
C ARG A 131 17.52 12.26 6.66
N SER A 132 16.94 12.16 5.46
CA SER A 132 17.32 13.01 4.33
C SER A 132 17.05 14.49 4.61
N SER A 133 17.81 15.37 3.98
CA SER A 133 17.68 16.83 4.15
C SER A 133 16.41 17.44 3.56
N TRP A 134 15.64 16.67 2.80
CA TRP A 134 14.35 17.08 2.22
C TRP A 134 13.20 16.30 2.80
N GLN A 135 11.99 16.84 2.68
CA GLN A 135 10.76 16.17 3.10
C GLN A 135 10.47 14.93 2.24
N ARG A 136 10.16 13.81 2.87
CA ARG A 136 9.58 12.67 2.16
C ARG A 136 8.12 12.98 1.79
N ARG A 137 7.79 12.76 0.54
CA ARG A 137 6.43 12.96 0.02
C ARG A 137 5.99 11.72 -0.74
N THR A 138 4.82 11.21 -0.40
CA THR A 138 4.23 10.04 -1.05
C THR A 138 2.74 10.29 -1.25
N ALA A 139 2.23 9.98 -2.43
CA ALA A 139 0.80 9.95 -2.66
C ALA A 139 0.33 8.49 -2.63
N ILE A 140 -0.65 8.17 -1.78
CA ILE A 140 -1.14 6.81 -1.57
C ILE A 140 -2.62 6.74 -1.92
N GLN A 141 -2.97 5.72 -2.71
CA GLN A 141 -4.33 5.36 -3.05
C GLN A 141 -4.62 3.95 -2.53
N PHE A 142 -5.80 3.76 -2.00
CA PHE A 142 -6.26 2.48 -1.47
C PHE A 142 -7.30 1.92 -2.44
N MET A 143 -6.95 0.82 -3.11
CA MET A 143 -7.77 0.23 -4.15
C MET A 143 -8.36 -1.09 -3.66
N GLY A 144 -9.65 -1.24 -3.76
CA GLY A 144 -10.39 -2.45 -3.38
C GLY A 144 -10.84 -3.26 -4.61
N ALA A 145 -10.93 -4.58 -4.44
CA ALA A 145 -11.48 -5.46 -5.46
C ALA A 145 -12.99 -5.17 -5.65
N GLY A 146 -13.44 -5.17 -6.89
CA GLY A 146 -14.87 -5.10 -7.21
C GLY A 146 -15.61 -6.39 -6.88
N SER A 147 -16.93 -6.31 -6.72
CA SER A 147 -17.79 -7.46 -6.34
C SER A 147 -17.63 -8.68 -7.24
N ALA A 148 -17.40 -8.47 -8.52
CA ALA A 148 -17.19 -9.55 -9.49
C ALA A 148 -15.91 -10.38 -9.26
N ALA A 149 -14.92 -9.80 -8.54
CA ALA A 149 -13.67 -10.47 -8.22
C ALA A 149 -13.66 -11.11 -6.83
N LEU A 150 -14.73 -10.95 -6.06
CA LEU A 150 -14.84 -11.46 -4.69
C LEU A 150 -15.61 -12.76 -4.62
N PRO A 151 -15.30 -13.66 -3.68
CA PRO A 151 -16.10 -14.85 -3.41
C PRO A 151 -17.56 -14.48 -3.06
N PRO A 152 -18.51 -15.36 -3.35
CA PRO A 152 -19.90 -15.16 -2.94
C PRO A 152 -20.02 -14.87 -1.44
N GLY A 153 -20.78 -13.83 -1.09
CA GLY A 153 -20.99 -13.42 0.30
C GLY A 153 -19.88 -12.50 0.89
N LYS A 154 -18.76 -12.34 0.23
CA LYS A 154 -17.76 -11.35 0.64
C LYS A 154 -18.20 -9.97 0.16
N LYS A 155 -18.29 -9.02 1.11
CA LYS A 155 -18.63 -7.62 0.79
C LYS A 155 -17.44 -6.91 0.19
N GLU A 156 -17.69 -6.01 -0.75
CA GLU A 156 -16.68 -5.08 -1.25
C GLU A 156 -16.14 -4.26 -0.07
N VAL A 157 -14.82 -4.21 0.02
CA VAL A 157 -14.15 -3.23 0.86
C VAL A 157 -14.08 -1.95 0.02
N GLY A 158 -14.98 -1.03 0.26
CA GLY A 158 -14.95 0.19 -0.51
C GLY A 158 -15.93 1.22 -0.01
N TRP A 159 -15.50 2.43 -0.09
CA TRP A 159 -16.37 3.59 -0.03
C TRP A 159 -17.34 3.54 -1.20
N ARG A 160 -18.62 3.58 -0.90
CA ARG A 160 -19.51 4.24 -1.84
C ARG A 160 -18.99 5.68 -1.91
N TRP A 161 -18.60 6.14 -3.06
CA TRP A 161 -18.56 7.56 -3.34
C TRP A 161 -19.89 8.07 -2.80
N SER A 162 -19.80 8.75 -1.67
CA SER A 162 -21.01 9.18 -1.00
C SER A 162 -21.76 10.04 -2.00
N SER A 163 -23.05 10.03 -1.90
CA SER A 163 -23.98 10.95 -2.49
C SER A 163 -23.71 12.42 -2.05
N ASP A 164 -22.44 12.78 -1.86
CA ASP A 164 -22.02 14.14 -1.60
C ASP A 164 -22.08 14.91 -2.94
N PRO A 165 -23.06 15.80 -3.13
CA PRO A 165 -23.23 16.53 -4.38
C PRO A 165 -22.10 17.53 -4.66
N SER A 166 -21.15 17.70 -3.73
CA SER A 166 -20.00 18.58 -3.93
C SER A 166 -18.84 17.93 -4.69
N PHE A 167 -18.89 16.60 -4.97
CA PHE A 167 -17.86 15.93 -5.75
C PHE A 167 -18.16 16.09 -7.26
N PRO A 168 -17.29 16.78 -8.03
CA PRO A 168 -17.50 16.91 -9.47
C PRO A 168 -17.28 15.55 -10.15
N GLY A 169 -18.36 14.92 -10.56
CA GLY A 169 -18.32 13.64 -11.30
C GLY A 169 -19.45 12.67 -11.01
N THR A 170 -20.45 13.06 -10.24
CA THR A 170 -21.68 12.29 -9.96
C THR A 170 -22.87 12.73 -10.81
N ALA A 171 -22.64 13.20 -12.03
CA ALA A 171 -23.70 13.42 -13.03
C ALA A 171 -23.51 12.45 -14.19
#